data_d8f308a9bc4611eefe995cd5aea9849a
#
_entry.id   d8f308a9bc4611eefe995cd5aea9849a
#
_cell.length_a   1.000
_cell.length_b   1.000
_cell.length_c   1.000
_cell.angle_alpha   90.00
_cell.angle_beta   90.00
_cell.angle_gamma   90.00
#
_symmetry.space_group_name_H-M   'P 1'
#
loop_
_entity.id
_entity.type
_entity.pdbx_description
1 polymer ?
#
loop_
_entity_poly.entity_id
_entity_poly.type
_entity_poly.pdbx_seq_one_letter_code
_entity_poly.pdbx_strand_id
1 'polypeptide(L)'
;MTVKLGCDPSRPDLHIGHGVVLQKLRDFQDLGHQAVLVIGDFTAMIGDPSERNKTRPQLSLEEAKANAKSYIEQSKVILDVNNLKVIFNSTWLNQMNFEDVIKMTSKYTVARMIERDDFTKRFDSEIPISMHEFLYPLAQAMDSVEINADVELGGTDQKFNLLVGRDIQREYGQEPQSIITLPLLEGTDGVEKMSKSYDNYISLDDSPEDMYLSLIHI
;
A
#
# COMPACT_ATOMS: atom_id res chain seq x y z
N MET A 1 -10.40 17.25 4.75
CA MET A 1 -10.24 15.80 5.02
C MET A 1 -8.80 15.41 4.79
N THR A 2 -8.32 14.44 5.56
CA THR A 2 -7.01 13.79 5.40
C THR A 2 -7.20 12.57 4.50
N VAL A 3 -6.61 12.60 3.31
CA VAL A 3 -6.71 11.52 2.31
C VAL A 3 -5.37 10.80 2.23
N LYS A 4 -5.35 9.53 2.59
CA LYS A 4 -4.15 8.69 2.70
C LYS A 4 -4.00 7.78 1.48
N LEU A 5 -2.78 7.65 1.00
CA LEU A 5 -2.32 6.57 0.15
C LEU A 5 -1.06 5.96 0.75
N GLY A 6 -1.05 4.65 1.00
CA GLY A 6 0.13 3.90 1.43
C GLY A 6 0.87 3.28 0.24
N CYS A 7 2.20 3.36 0.24
CA CYS A 7 3.05 2.73 -0.76
C CYS A 7 4.27 2.09 -0.10
N ASP A 8 4.43 0.78 -0.29
CA ASP A 8 5.65 0.07 0.13
C ASP A 8 6.72 0.21 -0.94
N PRO A 9 7.90 0.76 -0.63
CA PRO A 9 8.97 0.98 -1.60
C PRO A 9 9.72 -0.32 -1.89
N SER A 10 9.01 -1.34 -2.36
CA SER A 10 9.54 -2.68 -2.62
C SER A 10 10.53 -2.75 -3.78
N ARG A 11 10.51 -1.79 -4.70
CA ARG A 11 11.44 -1.58 -5.83
C ARG A 11 11.50 -0.09 -6.18
N PRO A 12 12.57 0.42 -6.79
CA PRO A 12 12.77 1.87 -6.96
C PRO A 12 11.81 2.56 -7.93
N ASP A 13 11.08 1.83 -8.80
CA ASP A 13 10.29 2.45 -9.87
C ASP A 13 8.80 2.44 -9.59
N LEU A 14 8.08 3.45 -10.07
CA LEU A 14 6.62 3.48 -10.21
C LEU A 14 6.24 3.16 -11.65
N HIS A 15 5.07 2.60 -11.87
CA HIS A 15 4.49 2.33 -13.19
C HIS A 15 3.10 2.95 -13.31
N ILE A 16 2.55 3.01 -14.53
CA ILE A 16 1.26 3.66 -14.78
C ILE A 16 0.10 3.07 -13.96
N GLY A 17 0.19 1.80 -13.55
CA GLY A 17 -0.78 1.22 -12.60
C GLY A 17 -0.81 1.94 -11.25
N HIS A 18 0.34 2.39 -10.73
CA HIS A 18 0.40 3.27 -9.55
C HIS A 18 -0.16 4.66 -9.90
N GLY A 19 0.06 5.12 -11.14
CA GLY A 19 -0.44 6.39 -11.64
C GLY A 19 -1.95 6.55 -11.47
N VAL A 20 -2.72 5.47 -11.62
CA VAL A 20 -4.19 5.48 -11.44
C VAL A 20 -4.58 5.94 -10.03
N VAL A 21 -3.94 5.38 -9.01
CA VAL A 21 -4.24 5.73 -7.60
C VAL A 21 -3.64 7.09 -7.23
N LEU A 22 -2.45 7.41 -7.75
CA LEU A 22 -1.83 8.73 -7.57
C LEU A 22 -2.69 9.84 -8.20
N GLN A 23 -3.27 9.60 -9.39
CA GLN A 23 -4.18 10.56 -10.01
C GLN A 23 -5.43 10.78 -9.15
N LYS A 24 -5.97 9.74 -8.53
CA LYS A 24 -7.09 9.91 -7.60
C LYS A 24 -6.71 10.72 -6.37
N LEU A 25 -5.49 10.53 -5.84
CA LEU A 25 -4.98 11.37 -4.75
C LEU A 25 -4.81 12.84 -5.20
N ARG A 26 -4.39 13.06 -6.47
CA ARG A 26 -4.31 14.38 -7.08
C ARG A 26 -5.68 15.05 -7.17
N ASP A 27 -6.73 14.31 -7.57
CA ASP A 27 -8.09 14.84 -7.62
C ASP A 27 -8.53 15.41 -6.25
N PHE A 28 -8.15 14.75 -5.17
CA PHE A 28 -8.41 15.26 -3.82
C PHE A 28 -7.58 16.49 -3.46
N GLN A 29 -6.32 16.57 -3.92
CA GLN A 29 -5.52 17.79 -3.75
C GLN A 29 -6.17 18.98 -4.45
N ASP A 30 -6.62 18.79 -5.69
CA ASP A 30 -7.26 19.85 -6.50
C ASP A 30 -8.57 20.34 -5.88
N LEU A 31 -9.24 19.48 -5.08
CA LEU A 31 -10.40 19.85 -4.27
C LEU A 31 -10.04 20.48 -2.91
N GLY A 32 -8.76 20.72 -2.64
CA GLY A 32 -8.28 21.35 -1.41
C GLY A 32 -8.21 20.43 -0.18
N HIS A 33 -8.18 19.12 -0.37
CA HIS A 33 -7.99 18.16 0.72
C HIS A 33 -6.51 17.92 1.01
N GLN A 34 -6.20 17.54 2.25
CA GLN A 34 -4.84 17.19 2.65
C GLN A 34 -4.47 15.80 2.12
N ALA A 35 -3.67 15.75 1.06
CA ALA A 35 -3.10 14.51 0.58
C ALA A 35 -1.92 14.07 1.45
N VAL A 36 -1.93 12.79 1.85
CA VAL A 36 -0.86 12.17 2.63
C VAL A 36 -0.38 10.91 1.91
N LEU A 37 0.87 10.93 1.50
CA LEU A 37 1.57 9.74 0.98
C LEU A 37 2.34 9.09 2.15
N VAL A 38 1.89 7.92 2.57
CA VAL A 38 2.57 7.14 3.60
C VAL A 38 3.53 6.18 2.91
N ILE A 39 4.81 6.37 3.17
CA ILE A 39 5.85 5.45 2.72
C ILE A 39 5.98 4.33 3.74
N GLY A 40 5.67 3.12 3.31
CA GLY A 40 5.72 1.91 4.11
C GLY A 40 7.13 1.34 4.22
N ASP A 41 8.07 2.12 4.76
CA ASP A 41 9.46 1.66 4.95
C ASP A 41 9.57 0.58 6.04
N PHE A 42 8.69 0.60 7.03
CA PHE A 42 8.58 -0.47 8.02
C PHE A 42 7.77 -1.65 7.49
N THR A 43 6.62 -1.41 6.85
CA THR A 43 5.79 -2.47 6.30
C THR A 43 6.48 -3.24 5.18
N ALA A 44 7.36 -2.61 4.41
CA ALA A 44 8.20 -3.26 3.41
C ALA A 44 9.13 -4.33 4.00
N MET A 45 9.53 -4.20 5.27
CA MET A 45 10.30 -5.25 5.97
C MET A 45 9.44 -6.48 6.30
N ILE A 46 8.14 -6.32 6.53
CA ILE A 46 7.20 -7.43 6.72
C ILE A 46 6.92 -8.08 5.36
N GLY A 47 6.70 -7.26 4.35
CA GLY A 47 6.27 -7.63 3.00
C GLY A 47 4.76 -7.89 2.92
N ASP A 48 4.11 -7.21 1.97
CA ASP A 48 2.68 -7.44 1.70
C ASP A 48 2.44 -8.86 1.20
N PRO A 49 1.68 -9.69 1.93
CA PRO A 49 1.37 -11.05 1.51
C PRO A 49 0.31 -11.10 0.39
N SER A 50 -0.30 -9.96 0.00
CA SER A 50 -1.34 -9.92 -1.03
C SER A 50 -0.88 -10.59 -2.33
N GLU A 51 -1.74 -11.46 -2.87
CA GLU A 51 -1.61 -12.08 -4.19
C GLU A 51 -0.41 -12.99 -4.42
N ARG A 52 0.23 -13.52 -3.39
CA ARG A 52 1.38 -14.41 -3.54
C ARG A 52 1.28 -15.68 -2.71
N ASN A 53 1.71 -16.78 -3.31
CA ASN A 53 1.89 -18.06 -2.62
C ASN A 53 3.18 -18.11 -1.78
N LYS A 54 3.97 -17.04 -1.75
CA LYS A 54 5.25 -16.94 -1.00
C LYS A 54 5.44 -15.51 -0.51
N THR A 55 5.95 -15.38 0.72
CA THR A 55 6.37 -14.10 1.30
C THR A 55 7.42 -13.41 0.42
N ARG A 56 7.31 -12.10 0.25
CA ARG A 56 8.35 -11.31 -0.43
C ARG A 56 9.65 -11.38 0.36
N PRO A 57 10.82 -11.28 -0.30
CA PRO A 57 12.07 -11.06 0.41
C PRO A 57 11.94 -9.80 1.28
N GLN A 58 12.34 -9.93 2.53
CA GLN A 58 12.37 -8.79 3.45
C GLN A 58 13.44 -7.80 2.99
N LEU A 59 13.07 -6.53 2.91
CA LEU A 59 14.01 -5.44 2.66
C LEU A 59 14.61 -4.95 3.98
N SER A 60 15.83 -4.50 3.96
CA SER A 60 16.37 -3.70 5.05
C SER A 60 15.73 -2.31 5.07
N LEU A 61 15.73 -1.66 6.23
CA LEU A 61 15.21 -0.30 6.37
C LEU A 61 15.97 0.70 5.49
N GLU A 62 17.28 0.50 5.30
CA GLU A 62 18.10 1.33 4.42
C GLU A 62 17.70 1.19 2.95
N GLU A 63 17.49 -0.03 2.49
CA GLU A 63 17.01 -0.29 1.11
C GLU A 63 15.62 0.31 0.89
N ALA A 64 14.70 0.13 1.85
CA ALA A 64 13.36 0.72 1.77
C ALA A 64 13.42 2.26 1.70
N LYS A 65 14.27 2.90 2.50
CA LYS A 65 14.49 4.36 2.45
C LYS A 65 15.14 4.84 1.16
N ALA A 66 16.06 4.07 0.59
CA ALA A 66 16.68 4.39 -0.70
C ALA A 66 15.63 4.35 -1.82
N ASN A 67 14.82 3.29 -1.89
CA ASN A 67 13.75 3.14 -2.85
C ASN A 67 12.67 4.24 -2.68
N ALA A 68 12.36 4.63 -1.44
CA ALA A 68 11.38 5.67 -1.13
C ALA A 68 11.70 7.02 -1.79
N LYS A 69 12.98 7.38 -1.91
CA LYS A 69 13.39 8.61 -2.60
C LYS A 69 12.94 8.61 -4.06
N SER A 70 13.11 7.50 -4.76
CA SER A 70 12.66 7.35 -6.14
C SER A 70 11.14 7.46 -6.25
N TYR A 71 10.39 6.82 -5.34
CA TYR A 71 8.92 6.90 -5.29
C TYR A 71 8.43 8.35 -5.15
N ILE A 72 9.04 9.12 -4.24
CA ILE A 72 8.68 10.52 -4.02
C ILE A 72 8.98 11.34 -5.27
N GLU A 73 10.16 11.17 -5.89
CA GLU A 73 10.51 11.89 -7.10
C GLU A 73 9.57 11.57 -8.27
N GLN A 74 9.30 10.30 -8.52
CA GLN A 74 8.41 9.89 -9.60
C GLN A 74 6.95 10.32 -9.36
N SER A 75 6.48 10.33 -8.11
CA SER A 75 5.13 10.79 -7.79
C SER A 75 4.88 12.27 -8.11
N LYS A 76 5.94 13.09 -8.19
CA LYS A 76 5.85 14.51 -8.55
C LYS A 76 5.34 14.76 -9.96
N VAL A 77 5.43 13.77 -10.84
CA VAL A 77 4.86 13.85 -12.20
C VAL A 77 3.33 14.03 -12.15
N ILE A 78 2.70 13.50 -11.12
CA ILE A 78 1.24 13.51 -10.96
C ILE A 78 0.81 14.44 -9.82
N LEU A 79 1.46 14.35 -8.66
CA LEU A 79 1.06 15.03 -7.43
C LEU A 79 1.63 16.44 -7.32
N ASP A 80 0.84 17.36 -6.75
CA ASP A 80 1.35 18.68 -6.33
C ASP A 80 2.16 18.53 -5.04
N VAL A 81 3.47 18.63 -5.16
CA VAL A 81 4.41 18.47 -4.04
C VAL A 81 4.29 19.56 -2.97
N ASN A 82 3.76 20.73 -3.31
CA ASN A 82 3.58 21.82 -2.34
C ASN A 82 2.42 21.53 -1.37
N ASN A 83 1.47 20.68 -1.79
CA ASN A 83 0.29 20.28 -1.04
C ASN A 83 0.30 18.79 -0.67
N LEU A 84 1.47 18.15 -0.77
CA LEU A 84 1.65 16.74 -0.41
C LEU A 84 2.38 16.60 0.91
N LYS A 85 1.78 15.89 1.86
CA LYS A 85 2.48 15.46 3.07
C LYS A 85 3.04 14.06 2.86
N VAL A 86 4.36 13.90 2.91
CA VAL A 86 5.03 12.60 2.84
C VAL A 86 5.47 12.19 4.23
N ILE A 87 5.10 10.98 4.66
CA ILE A 87 5.40 10.45 6.00
C ILE A 87 5.88 9.01 5.86
N PHE A 88 6.87 8.64 6.67
CA PHE A 88 7.37 7.27 6.78
C PHE A 88 6.70 6.57 7.96
N ASN A 89 6.15 5.38 7.76
CA ASN A 89 5.45 4.67 8.83
C ASN A 89 6.40 4.10 9.90
N SER A 90 7.70 4.01 9.63
CA SER A 90 8.70 3.76 10.67
C SER A 90 8.70 4.82 11.77
N THR A 91 8.14 6.01 11.54
CA THR A 91 8.06 7.10 12.52
C THR A 91 7.27 6.68 13.77
N TRP A 92 6.22 5.89 13.61
CA TRP A 92 5.44 5.35 14.73
C TRP A 92 5.69 3.86 14.96
N LEU A 93 5.80 3.04 13.90
CA LEU A 93 5.95 1.59 14.07
C LEU A 93 7.25 1.20 14.76
N ASN A 94 8.36 1.92 14.52
CA ASN A 94 9.61 1.67 15.23
C ASN A 94 9.57 2.06 16.73
N GLN A 95 8.61 2.87 17.13
CA GLN A 95 8.47 3.29 18.52
C GLN A 95 7.58 2.34 19.33
N MET A 96 6.81 1.48 18.65
CA MET A 96 5.98 0.48 19.31
C MET A 96 6.85 -0.55 20.03
N ASN A 97 6.68 -0.64 21.32
CA ASN A 97 7.26 -1.72 22.10
C ASN A 97 6.41 -3.00 22.03
N PHE A 98 6.88 -4.08 22.63
CA PHE A 98 6.17 -5.36 22.57
C PHE A 98 4.77 -5.33 23.20
N GLU A 99 4.58 -4.52 24.25
CA GLU A 99 3.26 -4.31 24.87
C GLU A 99 2.28 -3.64 23.90
N ASP A 100 2.76 -2.66 23.13
CA ASP A 100 1.94 -1.97 22.12
C ASP A 100 1.53 -2.92 21.00
N VAL A 101 2.43 -3.80 20.56
CA VAL A 101 2.12 -4.85 19.58
C VAL A 101 1.07 -5.81 20.11
N ILE A 102 1.16 -6.23 21.38
CA ILE A 102 0.14 -7.06 22.02
C ILE A 102 -1.21 -6.33 22.05
N LYS A 103 -1.24 -5.06 22.44
CA LYS A 103 -2.46 -4.24 22.45
C LYS A 103 -3.07 -4.11 21.06
N MET A 104 -2.26 -3.85 20.03
CA MET A 104 -2.71 -3.77 18.65
C MET A 104 -3.30 -5.11 18.18
N THR A 105 -2.58 -6.20 18.36
CA THR A 105 -3.01 -7.54 17.90
C THR A 105 -4.24 -8.07 18.63
N SER A 106 -4.47 -7.66 19.89
CA SER A 106 -5.66 -8.04 20.65
C SER A 106 -6.96 -7.45 20.10
N LYS A 107 -6.90 -6.45 19.23
CA LYS A 107 -8.05 -5.76 18.64
C LYS A 107 -8.58 -6.45 17.36
N TYR A 108 -7.89 -7.45 16.87
CA TYR A 108 -8.30 -8.19 15.66
C TYR A 108 -8.12 -9.70 15.84
N THR A 109 -9.05 -10.49 15.32
CA THR A 109 -9.02 -11.95 15.52
C THR A 109 -8.38 -12.68 14.35
N VAL A 110 -7.77 -13.83 14.62
CA VAL A 110 -7.23 -14.72 13.58
C VAL A 110 -8.33 -15.15 12.60
N ALA A 111 -9.55 -15.42 13.09
CA ALA A 111 -10.68 -15.79 12.23
C ALA A 111 -10.98 -14.71 11.19
N ARG A 112 -10.99 -13.44 11.61
CA ARG A 112 -11.16 -12.31 10.69
C ARG A 112 -9.97 -12.14 9.74
N MET A 113 -8.75 -12.38 10.22
CA MET A 113 -7.54 -12.27 9.39
C MET A 113 -7.53 -13.31 8.27
N ILE A 114 -8.00 -14.53 8.55
CA ILE A 114 -8.06 -15.62 7.56
C ILE A 114 -9.12 -15.38 6.47
N GLU A 115 -10.10 -14.49 6.68
CA GLU A 115 -11.08 -14.08 5.64
C GLU A 115 -10.42 -13.41 4.42
N ARG A 116 -9.17 -13.00 4.49
CA ARG A 116 -8.43 -12.48 3.36
C ARG A 116 -8.16 -13.60 2.35
N ASP A 117 -8.48 -13.35 1.08
CA ASP A 117 -8.51 -14.38 0.02
C ASP A 117 -7.23 -15.20 -0.10
N ASP A 118 -6.06 -14.58 -0.01
CA ASP A 118 -4.78 -15.28 -0.10
C ASP A 118 -4.51 -16.15 1.14
N PHE A 119 -4.88 -15.65 2.33
CA PHE A 119 -4.79 -16.45 3.56
C PHE A 119 -5.76 -17.62 3.55
N THR A 120 -7.02 -17.40 3.12
CA THR A 120 -8.01 -18.47 2.95
C THR A 120 -7.47 -19.55 2.02
N LYS A 121 -7.00 -19.19 0.82
CA LYS A 121 -6.47 -20.12 -0.18
C LYS A 121 -5.27 -20.91 0.35
N ARG A 122 -4.36 -20.25 1.04
CA ARG A 122 -3.17 -20.89 1.63
C ARG A 122 -3.54 -21.80 2.77
N PHE A 123 -4.46 -21.38 3.64
CA PHE A 123 -4.94 -22.17 4.77
C PHE A 123 -5.63 -23.45 4.29
N ASP A 124 -6.54 -23.35 3.31
CA ASP A 124 -7.27 -24.48 2.74
C ASP A 124 -6.34 -25.45 1.95
N SER A 125 -5.25 -24.92 1.42
CA SER A 125 -4.24 -25.70 0.68
C SER A 125 -3.10 -26.21 1.57
N GLU A 126 -3.18 -26.03 2.89
CA GLU A 126 -2.12 -26.38 3.86
C GLU A 126 -0.75 -25.73 3.56
N ILE A 127 -0.76 -24.58 2.85
CA ILE A 127 0.45 -23.78 2.59
C ILE A 127 0.76 -22.94 3.84
N PRO A 128 1.99 -23.00 4.38
CA PRO A 128 2.34 -22.28 5.60
C PRO A 128 2.10 -20.78 5.51
N ILE A 129 1.53 -20.21 6.58
CA ILE A 129 1.38 -18.75 6.78
C ILE A 129 2.21 -18.40 8.01
N SER A 130 3.18 -17.49 7.83
CA SER A 130 4.03 -17.04 8.91
C SER A 130 3.34 -15.97 9.77
N MET A 131 3.56 -16.00 11.09
CA MET A 131 2.89 -15.09 12.04
C MET A 131 3.10 -13.61 11.71
N HIS A 132 4.28 -13.21 11.18
CA HIS A 132 4.55 -11.83 10.82
C HIS A 132 3.67 -11.34 9.66
N GLU A 133 3.20 -12.23 8.77
CA GLU A 133 2.32 -11.88 7.67
C GLU A 133 0.96 -11.35 8.17
N PHE A 134 0.48 -11.85 9.31
CA PHE A 134 -0.73 -11.33 9.96
C PHE A 134 -0.55 -9.93 10.56
N LEU A 135 0.70 -9.52 10.81
CA LEU A 135 0.98 -8.17 11.32
C LEU A 135 0.92 -7.11 10.21
N TYR A 136 1.08 -7.49 8.95
CA TYR A 136 1.09 -6.52 7.84
C TYR A 136 -0.20 -5.69 7.77
N PRO A 137 -1.41 -6.27 7.70
CA PRO A 137 -2.65 -5.49 7.66
C PRO A 137 -2.86 -4.62 8.90
N LEU A 138 -2.39 -5.06 10.06
CA LEU A 138 -2.48 -4.31 11.31
C LEU A 138 -1.51 -3.13 11.34
N ALA A 139 -0.28 -3.32 10.85
CA ALA A 139 0.71 -2.26 10.72
C ALA A 139 0.21 -1.16 9.74
N GLN A 140 -0.36 -1.56 8.59
CA GLN A 140 -1.00 -0.62 7.66
C GLN A 140 -2.20 0.10 8.30
N ALA A 141 -2.98 -0.58 9.13
CA ALA A 141 -4.10 0.01 9.85
C ALA A 141 -3.64 1.07 10.85
N MET A 142 -2.50 0.85 11.52
CA MET A 142 -1.91 1.86 12.41
C MET A 142 -1.53 3.14 11.68
N ASP A 143 -1.16 3.08 10.40
CA ASP A 143 -0.94 4.28 9.60
C ASP A 143 -2.18 5.17 9.57
N SER A 144 -3.38 4.58 9.43
CA SER A 144 -4.65 5.32 9.44
C SER A 144 -4.98 5.89 10.80
N VAL A 145 -4.65 5.16 11.87
CA VAL A 145 -4.84 5.62 13.26
C VAL A 145 -3.94 6.82 13.55
N GLU A 146 -2.64 6.73 13.24
CA GLU A 146 -1.63 7.74 13.56
C GLU A 146 -1.87 9.07 12.84
N ILE A 147 -2.35 9.04 11.60
CA ILE A 147 -2.64 10.25 10.84
C ILE A 147 -4.11 10.69 10.94
N ASN A 148 -4.94 9.95 11.66
CA ASN A 148 -6.38 10.16 11.75
C ASN A 148 -7.01 10.34 10.36
N ALA A 149 -6.82 9.32 9.50
CA ALA A 149 -7.24 9.36 8.11
C ALA A 149 -8.77 9.41 7.98
N ASP A 150 -9.28 10.31 7.14
CA ASP A 150 -10.70 10.38 6.76
C ASP A 150 -11.02 9.50 5.55
N VAL A 151 -10.04 9.37 4.64
CA VAL A 151 -10.16 8.57 3.41
C VAL A 151 -8.86 7.81 3.17
N GLU A 152 -8.95 6.54 2.80
CA GLU A 152 -7.82 5.75 2.33
C GLU A 152 -8.06 5.25 0.91
N LEU A 153 -7.05 5.48 0.05
CA LEU A 153 -7.04 5.04 -1.34
C LEU A 153 -6.18 3.78 -1.50
N GLY A 154 -6.56 2.91 -2.42
CA GLY A 154 -5.76 1.74 -2.78
C GLY A 154 -6.24 1.05 -4.05
N GLY A 155 -5.52 0.04 -4.52
CA GLY A 155 -6.00 -0.88 -5.53
C GLY A 155 -7.10 -1.80 -4.99
N THR A 156 -7.86 -2.45 -5.86
CA THR A 156 -8.89 -3.44 -5.45
C THR A 156 -8.29 -4.60 -4.67
N ASP A 157 -7.03 -4.95 -4.91
CA ASP A 157 -6.27 -5.95 -4.17
C ASP A 157 -6.00 -5.57 -2.70
N GLN A 158 -6.04 -4.28 -2.38
CA GLN A 158 -5.82 -3.75 -1.04
C GLN A 158 -7.10 -3.65 -0.20
N LYS A 159 -8.27 -3.98 -0.77
CA LYS A 159 -9.58 -3.77 -0.12
C LYS A 159 -9.65 -4.34 1.29
N PHE A 160 -9.12 -5.55 1.51
CA PHE A 160 -9.11 -6.16 2.83
C PHE A 160 -8.32 -5.33 3.84
N ASN A 161 -7.10 -4.94 3.51
CA ASN A 161 -6.23 -4.14 4.38
C ASN A 161 -6.87 -2.80 4.73
N LEU A 162 -7.51 -2.14 3.74
CA LEU A 162 -8.22 -0.87 3.95
C LEU A 162 -9.41 -1.04 4.91
N LEU A 163 -10.12 -2.17 4.85
CA LEU A 163 -11.21 -2.49 5.78
C LEU A 163 -10.68 -2.76 7.19
N VAL A 164 -9.55 -3.46 7.33
CA VAL A 164 -8.86 -3.62 8.63
C VAL A 164 -8.53 -2.26 9.23
N GLY A 165 -8.08 -1.30 8.42
CA GLY A 165 -7.84 0.09 8.85
C GLY A 165 -9.06 0.72 9.53
N ARG A 166 -10.26 0.56 8.93
CA ARG A 166 -11.52 1.05 9.50
C ARG A 166 -11.84 0.39 10.85
N ASP A 167 -11.65 -0.93 10.93
CA ASP A 167 -11.96 -1.68 12.16
C ASP A 167 -11.02 -1.27 13.29
N ILE A 168 -9.73 -1.13 13.01
CA ILE A 168 -8.73 -0.69 13.98
C ILE A 168 -8.97 0.76 14.42
N GLN A 169 -9.34 1.67 13.52
CA GLN A 169 -9.70 3.05 13.91
C GLN A 169 -10.84 3.05 14.94
N ARG A 170 -11.91 2.23 14.75
CA ARG A 170 -13.00 2.11 15.74
C ARG A 170 -12.48 1.62 17.10
N GLU A 171 -11.59 0.63 17.09
CA GLU A 171 -11.01 0.07 18.30
C GLU A 171 -10.09 1.07 19.05
N TYR A 172 -9.60 2.10 18.32
CA TYR A 172 -8.87 3.23 18.90
C TYR A 172 -9.78 4.45 19.16
N GLY A 173 -11.10 4.31 19.02
CA GLY A 173 -12.07 5.37 19.32
C GLY A 173 -12.13 6.50 18.29
N GLN A 174 -11.64 6.24 17.06
CA GLN A 174 -11.69 7.19 15.96
C GLN A 174 -12.90 6.92 15.04
N GLU A 175 -13.35 7.96 14.32
CA GLU A 175 -14.31 7.78 13.22
C GLU A 175 -13.64 6.97 12.09
N PRO A 176 -14.27 5.88 11.62
CA PRO A 176 -13.66 5.04 10.60
C PRO A 176 -13.57 5.75 9.25
N GLN A 177 -12.40 5.73 8.65
CA GLN A 177 -12.15 6.28 7.32
C GLN A 177 -13.09 5.70 6.25
N SER A 178 -13.38 6.48 5.22
CA SER A 178 -13.94 5.97 3.97
C SER A 178 -12.84 5.29 3.16
N ILE A 179 -13.16 4.22 2.42
CA ILE A 179 -12.21 3.58 1.51
C ILE A 179 -12.64 3.79 0.07
N ILE A 180 -11.66 4.02 -0.80
CA ILE A 180 -11.86 4.10 -2.24
C ILE A 180 -10.86 3.16 -2.90
N THR A 181 -11.37 2.14 -3.58
CA THR A 181 -10.54 1.20 -4.32
C THR A 181 -10.66 1.45 -5.81
N LEU A 182 -9.53 1.39 -6.51
CA LEU A 182 -9.43 1.59 -7.95
C LEU A 182 -9.04 0.27 -8.62
N PRO A 183 -9.55 0.00 -9.83
CA PRO A 183 -9.20 -1.20 -10.56
C PRO A 183 -7.70 -1.24 -10.86
N LEU A 184 -7.16 -2.45 -10.87
CA LEU A 184 -5.78 -2.69 -11.31
C LEU A 184 -5.72 -2.61 -12.82
N LEU A 185 -4.65 -2.03 -13.37
CA LEU A 185 -4.40 -2.07 -14.81
C LEU A 185 -3.81 -3.43 -15.20
N GLU A 186 -4.23 -3.92 -16.36
CA GLU A 186 -3.60 -5.05 -17.02
C GLU A 186 -2.20 -4.65 -17.51
N GLY A 187 -1.28 -5.58 -17.49
CA GLY A 187 0.08 -5.39 -17.99
C GLY A 187 0.15 -5.43 -19.50
N THR A 188 1.34 -5.21 -20.05
CA THR A 188 1.59 -5.23 -21.49
C THR A 188 1.39 -6.61 -22.13
N ASP A 189 1.22 -7.66 -21.31
CA ASP A 189 0.83 -9.01 -21.73
C ASP A 189 -0.67 -9.17 -21.97
N GLY A 190 -1.49 -8.20 -21.57
CA GLY A 190 -2.96 -8.21 -21.72
C GLY A 190 -3.69 -9.28 -20.91
N VAL A 191 -3.06 -9.87 -19.90
CA VAL A 191 -3.60 -10.99 -19.11
C VAL A 191 -3.43 -10.75 -17.62
N GLU A 192 -2.19 -10.56 -17.18
CA GLU A 192 -1.86 -10.38 -15.78
C GLU A 192 -1.93 -8.90 -15.38
N LYS A 193 -2.18 -8.63 -14.10
CA LYS A 193 -2.09 -7.24 -13.63
C LYS A 193 -0.70 -6.67 -13.90
N MET A 194 -0.64 -5.39 -14.18
CA MET A 194 0.61 -4.67 -14.36
C MET A 194 1.46 -4.76 -13.10
N SER A 195 2.65 -5.34 -13.22
CA SER A 195 3.57 -5.54 -12.10
C SER A 195 5.00 -5.65 -12.55
N LYS A 196 5.90 -5.04 -11.82
CA LYS A 196 7.35 -5.21 -12.00
C LYS A 196 7.81 -6.67 -11.84
N SER A 197 7.07 -7.46 -11.08
CA SER A 197 7.39 -8.88 -10.85
C SER A 197 7.11 -9.76 -12.06
N TYR A 198 6.21 -9.31 -12.93
CA TYR A 198 5.84 -9.99 -14.17
C TYR A 198 6.56 -9.41 -15.39
N ASP A 199 7.37 -8.34 -15.19
CA ASP A 199 8.05 -7.62 -16.27
C ASP A 199 7.10 -7.13 -17.39
N ASN A 200 5.85 -6.83 -17.03
CA ASN A 200 4.76 -6.42 -17.90
C ASN A 200 4.30 -4.99 -17.62
N TYR A 201 5.17 -4.13 -17.13
CA TYR A 201 4.84 -2.78 -16.68
C TYR A 201 5.38 -1.72 -17.64
N ILE A 202 4.77 -0.53 -17.56
CA ILE A 202 5.23 0.70 -18.22
C ILE A 202 5.64 1.66 -17.10
N SER A 203 6.90 2.09 -17.09
CA SER A 203 7.43 2.96 -16.04
C SER A 203 6.89 4.39 -16.17
N LEU A 204 6.74 5.10 -15.05
CA LEU A 204 6.47 6.55 -15.06
C LEU A 204 7.67 7.37 -15.54
N ASP A 205 8.86 6.78 -15.56
CA ASP A 205 10.09 7.41 -16.05
C ASP A 205 10.35 7.16 -17.54
N ASP A 206 9.53 6.31 -18.21
CA ASP A 206 9.65 6.06 -19.64
C ASP A 206 9.36 7.33 -20.45
N SER A 207 9.97 7.45 -21.62
CA SER A 207 9.64 8.54 -22.53
C SER A 207 8.18 8.47 -22.99
N PRO A 208 7.53 9.59 -23.32
CA PRO A 208 6.15 9.56 -23.85
C PRO A 208 5.99 8.69 -25.10
N GLU A 209 7.03 8.59 -25.93
CA GLU A 209 7.05 7.75 -27.12
C GLU A 209 7.09 6.26 -26.75
N ASP A 210 7.94 5.88 -25.80
CA ASP A 210 8.05 4.49 -25.32
C ASP A 210 6.77 4.06 -24.60
N MET A 211 6.18 4.94 -23.77
CA MET A 211 4.90 4.68 -23.13
C MET A 211 3.79 4.45 -24.16
N TYR A 212 3.72 5.30 -25.18
CA TYR A 212 2.71 5.19 -26.24
C TYR A 212 2.88 3.90 -27.04
N LEU A 213 4.11 3.58 -27.46
CA LEU A 213 4.41 2.35 -28.20
C LEU A 213 4.08 1.10 -27.38
N SER A 214 4.33 1.12 -26.08
CA SER A 214 3.98 0.01 -25.19
C SER A 214 2.46 -0.17 -25.07
N LEU A 215 1.68 0.92 -25.02
CA LEU A 215 0.23 0.89 -24.87
C LEU A 215 -0.50 0.41 -26.14
N ILE A 216 0.00 0.69 -27.32
CA ILE A 216 -0.66 0.27 -28.58
C ILE A 216 -0.50 -1.22 -28.89
N HIS A 217 0.27 -1.94 -28.12
CA HIS A 217 0.49 -3.39 -28.27
C HIS A 217 -0.20 -4.23 -27.18
N ILE A 218 -0.98 -3.60 -26.28
CA ILE A 218 -1.77 -4.30 -25.27
C ILE A 218 -3.06 -4.86 -25.85
#